data_def292616da109bc7c459b3fe8d14a04
#
_entry.id   def292616da109bc7c459b3fe8d14a04
#
_cell.length_a   1.000
_cell.length_b   1.000
_cell.length_c   1.000
_cell.angle_alpha   90.00
_cell.angle_beta   90.00
_cell.angle_gamma   90.00
#
_symmetry.space_group_name_H-M   'P 1'
#
loop_
_entity.id
_entity.type
_entity.pdbx_description
1 polymer ?
#
loop_
_entity_poly.entity_id
_entity_poly.type
_entity_poly.pdbx_seq_one_letter_code
_entity_poly.pdbx_strand_id
1 'polypeptide(L)'
;MISGTSEAKNWIPIFALRRVSFLLAYSPYLLLYLAVHFGSRSELENLWMIFPFAVIFIVIPLVDWFIGLDPANPDSVQEDKMNHQLWYTLLPVLVLPVQGFTLFWAAEIYHSAGLGRYGQIAWIVSVGVVGSSVGITS
;
A
#
# COMPACT_ATOMS: atom_id res chain seq x y z
N MET A 1 -43.12 2.20 20.30
CA MET A 1 -43.52 1.39 19.13
C MET A 1 -42.61 1.73 17.96
N ILE A 2 -41.60 0.92 17.77
CA ILE A 2 -40.92 0.56 16.53
C ILE A 2 -40.43 1.69 15.62
N SER A 3 -39.21 2.16 15.82
CA SER A 3 -38.39 2.80 14.80
C SER A 3 -37.06 2.04 14.69
N GLY A 4 -37.13 0.81 14.17
CA GLY A 4 -35.98 -0.09 14.08
C GLY A 4 -35.50 -0.39 12.66
N THR A 5 -35.81 0.42 11.66
CA THR A 5 -35.53 0.05 10.27
C THR A 5 -34.64 1.01 9.47
N SER A 6 -34.14 2.10 10.05
CA SER A 6 -33.28 3.04 9.32
C SER A 6 -31.77 2.85 9.50
N GLU A 7 -31.34 2.17 10.57
CA GLU A 7 -29.90 1.99 10.84
C GLU A 7 -29.22 0.91 9.99
N ALA A 8 -29.95 -0.09 9.55
CA ALA A 8 -29.36 -1.20 8.78
C ALA A 8 -28.91 -0.80 7.36
N LYS A 9 -29.41 0.30 6.82
CA LYS A 9 -29.17 0.69 5.42
C LYS A 9 -27.82 1.36 5.17
N ASN A 10 -27.18 1.88 6.22
CA ASN A 10 -25.92 2.63 6.09
C ASN A 10 -24.65 1.80 6.34
N TRP A 11 -24.77 0.53 6.74
CA TRP A 11 -23.63 -0.31 7.09
C TRP A 11 -22.95 -0.95 5.87
N ILE A 12 -23.69 -1.20 4.80
CA ILE A 12 -23.16 -1.85 3.59
C ILE A 12 -22.04 -1.07 2.92
N PRO A 13 -22.10 0.26 2.74
CA PRO A 13 -21.01 1.01 2.13
C PRO A 13 -19.76 1.07 3.00
N ILE A 14 -19.89 1.09 4.33
CA ILE A 14 -18.76 1.15 5.26
C ILE A 14 -17.97 -0.17 5.24
N PHE A 15 -18.63 -1.31 5.19
CA PHE A 15 -17.96 -2.62 5.05
C PHE A 15 -17.28 -2.78 3.70
N ALA A 16 -17.89 -2.28 2.63
CA ALA A 16 -17.26 -2.29 1.30
C ALA A 16 -16.04 -1.38 1.24
N LEU A 17 -16.10 -0.17 1.84
CA LEU A 17 -14.96 0.74 1.96
C LEU A 17 -13.81 0.11 2.75
N ARG A 18 -14.09 -0.57 3.85
CA ARG A 18 -13.06 -1.27 4.66
C ARG A 18 -12.37 -2.38 3.87
N ARG A 19 -13.10 -3.16 3.08
CA ARG A 19 -12.49 -4.19 2.20
C ARG A 19 -11.56 -3.58 1.16
N VAL A 20 -11.95 -2.44 0.59
CA VAL A 20 -11.10 -1.70 -0.36
C VAL A 20 -9.88 -1.11 0.33
N SER A 21 -10.00 -0.66 1.58
CA SER A 21 -8.88 -0.11 2.35
C SER A 21 -7.76 -1.14 2.55
N PHE A 22 -8.09 -2.41 2.77
CA PHE A 22 -7.08 -3.47 2.85
C PHE A 22 -6.33 -3.68 1.53
N LEU A 23 -6.98 -3.47 0.39
CA LEU A 23 -6.30 -3.52 -0.91
C LEU A 23 -5.33 -2.35 -1.09
N LEU A 24 -5.58 -1.21 -0.43
CA LEU A 24 -4.65 -0.08 -0.42
C LEU A 24 -3.30 -0.42 0.24
N ALA A 25 -3.25 -1.43 1.12
CA ALA A 25 -1.99 -1.92 1.68
C ALA A 25 -1.02 -2.43 0.61
N TYR A 26 -1.53 -2.85 -0.55
CA TYR A 26 -0.72 -3.26 -1.69
C TYR A 26 -0.34 -2.11 -2.63
N SER A 27 -0.88 -0.91 -2.41
CA SER A 27 -0.60 0.27 -3.26
C SER A 27 0.90 0.63 -3.33
N PRO A 28 1.74 0.42 -2.29
CA PRO A 28 3.17 0.67 -2.40
C PRO A 28 3.87 -0.13 -3.50
N TYR A 29 3.43 -1.36 -3.78
CA TYR A 29 3.98 -2.14 -4.89
C TYR A 29 3.66 -1.50 -6.25
N LEU A 30 2.47 -0.91 -6.39
CA LEU A 30 2.11 -0.16 -7.58
C LEU A 30 3.02 1.05 -7.81
N LEU A 31 3.47 1.71 -6.75
CA LEU A 31 4.41 2.84 -6.83
C LEU A 31 5.75 2.42 -7.45
N LEU A 32 6.26 1.24 -7.09
CA LEU A 32 7.48 0.70 -7.71
C LEU A 32 7.30 0.46 -9.21
N TYR A 33 6.16 -0.13 -9.59
CA TYR A 33 5.85 -0.34 -11.01
C TYR A 33 5.75 0.98 -11.77
N LEU A 34 5.08 1.99 -11.22
CA LEU A 34 4.95 3.31 -11.82
C LEU A 34 6.31 4.00 -11.98
N ALA A 35 7.19 3.89 -10.97
CA ALA A 35 8.53 4.45 -11.03
C ALA A 35 9.32 3.89 -12.22
N VAL A 36 9.30 2.59 -12.44
CA VAL A 36 9.97 1.95 -13.57
C VAL A 36 9.30 2.33 -14.90
N HIS A 37 7.96 2.28 -14.94
CA HIS A 37 7.20 2.54 -16.17
C HIS A 37 7.40 3.97 -16.70
N PHE A 38 7.36 4.96 -15.81
CA PHE A 38 7.57 6.36 -16.19
C PHE A 38 9.05 6.70 -16.31
N GLY A 39 9.90 6.10 -15.49
CA GLY A 39 11.35 6.26 -15.54
C GLY A 39 11.90 5.84 -16.89
N SER A 40 11.55 4.65 -17.37
CA SER A 40 12.04 4.12 -18.65
C SER A 40 11.65 4.94 -19.88
N ARG A 41 10.73 5.87 -19.74
CA ARG A 41 10.25 6.79 -20.81
C ARG A 41 10.76 8.23 -20.67
N SER A 42 11.57 8.50 -19.67
CA SER A 42 11.99 9.84 -19.27
C SER A 42 13.50 9.93 -19.19
N GLU A 43 14.07 11.06 -19.58
CA GLU A 43 15.50 11.37 -19.35
C GLU A 43 15.83 11.49 -17.84
N LEU A 44 14.81 11.56 -16.99
CA LEU A 44 14.91 11.64 -15.53
C LEU A 44 14.76 10.27 -14.86
N GLU A 45 15.15 9.19 -15.51
CA GLU A 45 14.99 7.81 -15.00
C GLU A 45 15.50 7.65 -13.56
N ASN A 46 16.68 8.19 -13.27
CA ASN A 46 17.25 8.13 -11.92
C ASN A 46 16.41 8.84 -10.86
N LEU A 47 15.69 9.91 -11.21
CA LEU A 47 14.79 10.61 -10.30
C LEU A 47 13.49 9.85 -10.07
N TRP A 48 13.00 9.16 -11.08
CA TRP A 48 11.80 8.33 -10.93
C TRP A 48 11.99 7.18 -9.94
N MET A 49 13.23 6.70 -9.77
CA MET A 49 13.53 5.63 -8.83
C MET A 49 13.32 6.03 -7.36
N ILE A 50 13.37 7.34 -7.04
CA ILE A 50 13.09 7.84 -5.68
C ILE A 50 11.59 8.12 -5.45
N PHE A 51 10.77 8.09 -6.50
CA PHE A 51 9.35 8.42 -6.45
C PHE A 51 8.56 7.62 -5.39
N PRO A 52 8.69 6.29 -5.27
CA PRO A 52 7.98 5.52 -4.24
C PRO A 52 8.33 5.99 -2.82
N PHE A 53 9.61 6.26 -2.56
CA PHE A 53 10.05 6.81 -1.28
C PHE A 53 9.40 8.16 -0.99
N ALA A 54 9.43 9.08 -1.96
CA ALA A 54 8.84 10.41 -1.82
C ALA A 54 7.34 10.37 -1.55
N VAL A 55 6.61 9.49 -2.22
CA VAL A 55 5.17 9.31 -1.98
C VAL A 55 4.91 8.83 -0.56
N ILE A 56 5.62 7.81 -0.09
CA ILE A 56 5.39 7.22 1.23
C ILE A 56 5.77 8.19 2.36
N PHE A 57 6.89 8.90 2.25
CA PHE A 57 7.40 9.74 3.35
C PHE A 57 6.98 11.21 3.28
N ILE A 58 6.53 11.69 2.13
CA ILE A 58 6.16 13.09 1.96
C ILE A 58 4.67 13.21 1.66
N VAL A 59 4.18 12.52 0.62
CA VAL A 59 2.79 12.69 0.17
C VAL A 59 1.81 12.10 1.17
N ILE A 60 2.04 10.88 1.64
CA ILE A 60 1.13 10.23 2.59
C ILE A 60 1.06 11.00 3.91
N PRO A 61 2.15 11.39 4.60
CA PRO A 61 2.08 12.18 5.81
C PRO A 61 1.43 13.57 5.61
N LEU A 62 1.64 14.20 4.46
CA LEU A 62 0.97 15.46 4.15
C LEU A 62 -0.54 15.28 4.00
N VAL A 63 -0.96 14.23 3.32
CA VAL A 63 -2.39 13.90 3.16
C VAL A 63 -3.01 13.57 4.52
N ASP A 64 -2.33 12.78 5.34
CA ASP A 64 -2.79 12.48 6.72
C ASP A 64 -2.91 13.73 7.57
N TRP A 65 -1.97 14.67 7.42
CA TRP A 65 -2.03 15.95 8.13
C TRP A 65 -3.21 16.81 7.70
N PHE A 66 -3.57 16.80 6.41
CA PHE A 66 -4.72 17.55 5.89
C PHE A 66 -6.08 16.93 6.21
N ILE A 67 -6.17 15.59 6.17
CA ILE A 67 -7.42 14.85 6.40
C ILE A 67 -7.68 14.71 7.90
N GLY A 68 -6.63 14.68 8.72
CA GLY A 68 -6.70 14.39 10.14
C GLY A 68 -6.80 12.90 10.43
N LEU A 69 -6.49 12.52 11.67
CA LEU A 69 -6.62 11.14 12.14
C LEU A 69 -8.09 10.77 12.26
N ASP A 70 -8.49 9.69 11.62
CA ASP A 70 -9.81 9.09 11.89
C ASP A 70 -9.78 8.44 13.29
N PRO A 71 -10.52 8.97 14.27
CA PRO A 71 -10.55 8.44 15.62
C PRO A 71 -11.38 7.15 15.76
N ALA A 72 -11.96 6.65 14.66
CA ALA A 72 -12.80 5.47 14.68
C ALA A 72 -11.96 4.18 14.68
N ASN A 73 -11.41 3.84 15.85
CA ASN A 73 -10.95 2.47 16.10
C ASN A 73 -12.15 1.51 16.05
N PRO A 74 -12.04 0.36 15.40
CA PRO A 74 -13.10 -0.64 15.43
C PRO A 74 -13.36 -1.11 16.85
N ASP A 75 -14.62 -1.15 17.26
CA ASP A 75 -15.04 -1.75 18.50
C ASP A 75 -14.66 -3.25 18.53
N SER A 76 -14.35 -3.79 19.71
CA SER A 76 -13.97 -5.20 19.91
C SER A 76 -14.93 -6.21 19.27
N VAL A 77 -16.22 -5.88 19.19
CA VAL A 77 -17.25 -6.71 18.53
C VAL A 77 -17.09 -6.72 17.00
N GLN A 78 -16.55 -5.64 16.43
CA GLN A 78 -16.29 -5.56 14.99
C GLN A 78 -15.00 -6.30 14.62
N GLU A 79 -14.00 -6.24 15.49
CA GLU A 79 -12.75 -6.95 15.36
C GLU A 79 -12.95 -8.47 15.35
N ASP A 80 -13.82 -8.99 16.23
CA ASP A 80 -14.18 -10.41 16.27
C ASP A 80 -14.88 -10.89 14.98
N LYS A 81 -15.77 -10.07 14.42
CA LYS A 81 -16.43 -10.37 13.14
C LYS A 81 -15.47 -10.33 11.94
N MET A 82 -14.44 -9.51 12.01
CA MET A 82 -13.41 -9.43 10.98
C MET A 82 -12.49 -10.65 11.01
N ASN A 83 -12.13 -11.13 12.20
CA ASN A 83 -11.26 -12.29 12.38
C ASN A 83 -11.87 -13.60 11.84
N HIS A 84 -13.19 -13.70 11.76
CA HIS A 84 -13.89 -14.86 11.21
C HIS A 84 -14.05 -14.85 9.68
N GLN A 85 -13.64 -13.77 8.99
CA GLN A 85 -13.72 -13.70 7.53
C GLN A 85 -12.39 -14.12 6.92
N LEU A 86 -12.39 -15.17 6.13
CA LEU A 86 -11.22 -15.67 5.37
C LEU A 86 -10.48 -14.59 4.60
N TRP A 87 -11.18 -13.55 4.17
CA TRP A 87 -10.60 -12.42 3.43
C TRP A 87 -9.54 -11.68 4.24
N TYR A 88 -9.80 -11.38 5.50
CA TYR A 88 -8.85 -10.67 6.37
C TYR A 88 -7.66 -11.52 6.80
N THR A 89 -7.81 -12.84 6.78
CA THR A 89 -6.71 -13.77 7.05
C THR A 89 -5.85 -14.03 5.82
N LEU A 90 -6.47 -14.09 4.63
CA LEU A 90 -5.75 -14.36 3.38
C LEU A 90 -4.89 -13.18 2.92
N LEU A 91 -5.35 -11.94 3.13
CA LEU A 91 -4.62 -10.75 2.67
C LEU A 91 -3.21 -10.64 3.27
N PRO A 92 -3.01 -10.75 4.60
CA PRO A 92 -1.67 -10.77 5.18
C PRO A 92 -0.80 -11.93 4.69
N VAL A 93 -1.38 -13.12 4.50
CA VAL A 93 -0.65 -14.29 4.01
C VAL A 93 -0.17 -14.09 2.57
N LEU A 94 -0.96 -13.42 1.73
CA LEU A 94 -0.60 -13.10 0.35
C LEU A 94 0.55 -12.09 0.25
N VAL A 95 0.81 -11.32 1.29
CA VAL A 95 1.96 -10.39 1.33
C VAL A 95 3.28 -11.12 1.10
N LEU A 96 3.47 -12.30 1.69
CA LEU A 96 4.72 -13.05 1.57
C LEU A 96 5.08 -13.42 0.12
N PRO A 97 4.20 -14.08 -0.66
CA PRO A 97 4.51 -14.38 -2.05
C PRO A 97 4.60 -13.12 -2.92
N VAL A 98 3.78 -12.11 -2.68
CA VAL A 98 3.84 -10.83 -3.41
C VAL A 98 5.16 -10.11 -3.13
N GLN A 99 5.59 -10.08 -1.88
CA GLN A 99 6.88 -9.51 -1.48
C GLN A 99 8.05 -10.27 -2.14
N GLY A 100 8.03 -11.61 -2.11
CA GLY A 100 9.05 -12.43 -2.75
C GLY A 100 9.14 -12.16 -4.25
N PHE A 101 8.00 -12.12 -4.95
CA PHE A 101 7.95 -11.80 -6.37
C PHE A 101 8.45 -10.38 -6.66
N THR A 102 8.04 -9.41 -5.84
CA THR A 102 8.47 -8.01 -6.00
C THR A 102 9.98 -7.85 -5.82
N LEU A 103 10.58 -8.52 -4.85
CA LEU A 103 12.03 -8.49 -4.64
C LEU A 103 12.78 -9.10 -5.83
N PHE A 104 12.28 -10.20 -6.37
CA PHE A 104 12.87 -10.83 -7.54
C PHE A 104 12.80 -9.92 -8.76
N TRP A 105 11.64 -9.34 -9.01
CA TRP A 105 11.45 -8.38 -10.09
C TRP A 105 12.29 -7.11 -9.89
N ALA A 106 12.40 -6.60 -8.67
CA ALA A 106 13.21 -5.42 -8.35
C ALA A 106 14.70 -5.67 -8.58
N ALA A 107 15.19 -6.87 -8.30
CA ALA A 107 16.56 -7.27 -8.60
C ALA A 107 16.83 -7.34 -10.12
N GLU A 108 15.86 -7.83 -10.89
CA GLU A 108 15.91 -7.82 -12.35
C GLU A 108 16.03 -6.39 -12.91
N ILE A 109 15.19 -5.47 -12.43
CA ILE A 109 15.25 -4.04 -12.80
C ILE A 109 16.59 -3.43 -12.44
N TYR A 110 17.12 -3.71 -11.25
CA TYR A 110 18.44 -3.22 -10.84
C TYR A 110 19.56 -3.60 -11.82
N HIS A 111 19.50 -4.80 -12.38
CA HIS A 111 20.50 -5.28 -13.33
C HIS A 111 20.24 -4.83 -14.77
N SER A 112 19.00 -4.73 -15.20
CA SER A 112 18.64 -4.54 -16.61
C SER A 112 18.43 -3.08 -17.01
N ALA A 113 18.02 -2.19 -16.07
CA ALA A 113 17.65 -0.82 -16.41
C ALA A 113 18.81 0.13 -16.67
N GLY A 114 20.06 -0.28 -16.44
CA GLY A 114 21.23 0.57 -16.70
C GLY A 114 21.31 1.83 -15.83
N LEU A 115 20.73 1.79 -14.64
CA LEU A 115 20.65 2.91 -13.70
C LEU A 115 22.03 3.44 -13.32
N GLY A 116 22.18 4.76 -13.28
CA GLY A 116 23.34 5.40 -12.67
C GLY A 116 23.39 5.16 -11.15
N ARG A 117 24.52 5.47 -10.52
CA ARG A 117 24.72 5.24 -9.06
C ARG A 117 23.59 5.82 -8.20
N TYR A 118 23.13 7.03 -8.50
CA TYR A 118 22.00 7.64 -7.77
C TYR A 118 20.70 6.87 -7.96
N GLY A 119 20.40 6.43 -9.19
CA GLY A 119 19.23 5.62 -9.48
C GLY A 119 19.27 4.26 -8.78
N GLN A 120 20.44 3.62 -8.71
CA GLN A 120 20.61 2.36 -8.00
C GLN A 120 20.35 2.50 -6.50
N ILE A 121 20.91 3.52 -5.86
CA ILE A 121 20.70 3.81 -4.44
C ILE A 121 19.23 4.14 -4.19
N ALA A 122 18.65 5.03 -5.00
CA ALA A 122 17.24 5.43 -4.90
C ALA A 122 16.31 4.22 -5.06
N TRP A 123 16.62 3.31 -5.98
CA TRP A 123 15.85 2.09 -6.20
C TRP A 123 15.90 1.15 -5.00
N ILE A 124 17.10 0.88 -4.46
CA ILE A 124 17.27 0.03 -3.27
C ILE A 124 16.49 0.60 -2.07
N VAL A 125 16.60 1.90 -1.83
CA VAL A 125 15.88 2.58 -0.75
C VAL A 125 14.37 2.48 -0.95
N SER A 126 13.88 2.73 -2.16
CA SER A 126 12.45 2.65 -2.48
C SER A 126 11.89 1.23 -2.31
N VAL A 127 12.59 0.21 -2.79
CA VAL A 127 12.19 -1.19 -2.63
C VAL A 127 12.18 -1.59 -1.15
N GLY A 128 13.20 -1.19 -0.38
CA GLY A 128 13.28 -1.46 1.05
C GLY A 128 12.13 -0.81 1.83
N VAL A 129 11.81 0.43 1.53
CA VAL A 129 10.71 1.17 2.17
C VAL A 129 9.35 0.57 1.79
N VAL A 130 9.13 0.26 0.53
CA VAL A 130 7.88 -0.39 0.09
C VAL A 130 7.70 -1.73 0.80
N GLY A 131 8.74 -2.55 0.86
CA GLY A 131 8.68 -3.84 1.54
C GLY A 131 8.38 -3.72 3.03
N SER A 132 9.02 -2.76 3.72
CA SER A 132 8.79 -2.54 5.15
C SER A 132 7.40 -1.96 5.43
N SER A 133 6.91 -1.02 4.61
CA SER A 133 5.60 -0.40 4.81
C SER A 133 4.46 -1.42 4.68
N VAL A 134 4.53 -2.33 3.73
CA VAL A 134 3.52 -3.39 3.58
C VAL A 134 3.58 -4.39 4.73
N GLY A 135 4.78 -4.73 5.23
CA GLY A 135 4.95 -5.61 6.39
C GLY A 135 4.40 -5.04 7.70
N ILE A 136 4.35 -3.71 7.85
CA ILE A 136 3.80 -3.05 9.06
C ILE A 136 2.26 -2.98 8.97
N THR A 137 1.70 -2.87 7.78
CA THR A 137 0.25 -2.71 7.56
C THR A 137 -0.49 -4.03 7.40
N SER A 138 0.21 -5.14 7.31
CA SER A 138 -0.37 -6.50 7.26
C SER A 138 -0.38 -7.15 8.63
#